data_ed754ba60c642fc2556a2db119cc70d8
#
_entry.id   ed754ba60c642fc2556a2db119cc70d8
#
_cell.length_a   1.000
_cell.length_b   1.000
_cell.length_c   1.000
_cell.angle_alpha   90.00
_cell.angle_beta   90.00
_cell.angle_gamma   90.00
#
_symmetry.space_group_name_H-M   'P 1'
#
loop_
_entity.id
_entity.type
_entity.pdbx_description
1 polymer ?
#
loop_
_entity_poly.entity_id
_entity_poly.type
_entity_poly.pdbx_seq_one_letter_code
_entity_poly.pdbx_strand_id
1 'polypeptide(L)'
;MAEKSFLEKFNKYEPTDTEIIRVLSRVYNYTVRLSKEQRLIECDVHFDDIVDKSLLYRIENEIKAAYSLNFMKILPKYHESLFGSQYFEQILLEAERVGIVQKKLKRK
;
A
#
# COMPACT_ATOMS: atom_id res chain seq x y z
N MET A 1 -13.18 -2.21 21.75
CA MET A 1 -13.08 -3.27 20.83
C MET A 1 -12.04 -3.04 19.78
N ALA A 2 -11.19 -3.98 19.62
CA ALA A 2 -10.11 -3.85 18.69
C ALA A 2 -10.61 -3.97 17.25
N GLU A 3 -10.04 -3.21 16.37
CA GLU A 3 -10.32 -3.33 14.97
C GLU A 3 -9.62 -4.57 14.42
N LYS A 4 -10.18 -5.11 13.35
CA LYS A 4 -9.53 -6.22 12.70
C LYS A 4 -8.22 -5.78 12.08
N SER A 5 -7.22 -6.63 12.14
CA SER A 5 -5.99 -6.36 11.43
C SER A 5 -6.26 -6.42 9.93
N PHE A 6 -5.29 -5.92 9.15
CA PHE A 6 -5.44 -5.94 7.71
C PHE A 6 -5.67 -7.36 7.18
N LEU A 7 -4.91 -8.33 7.70
CA LEU A 7 -5.06 -9.71 7.23
C LEU A 7 -6.36 -10.33 7.69
N GLU A 8 -6.86 -9.92 8.84
CA GLU A 8 -8.17 -10.41 9.28
C GLU A 8 -9.28 -9.86 8.38
N LYS A 9 -9.13 -8.65 7.91
CA LYS A 9 -10.09 -8.06 7.00
C LYS A 9 -10.08 -8.78 5.66
N PHE A 10 -8.91 -9.11 5.16
CA PHE A 10 -8.75 -9.83 3.90
C PHE A 10 -8.42 -11.28 4.18
N ASN A 11 -9.38 -11.98 4.79
CA ASN A 11 -9.11 -13.32 5.33
C ASN A 11 -8.96 -14.40 4.26
N LYS A 12 -9.31 -14.11 3.01
CA LYS A 12 -9.03 -15.06 1.94
C LYS A 12 -7.59 -14.97 1.43
N TYR A 13 -6.89 -13.93 1.84
CA TYR A 13 -5.52 -13.73 1.44
C TYR A 13 -4.61 -14.30 2.50
N GLU A 14 -3.80 -15.27 2.12
CA GLU A 14 -2.90 -15.95 3.06
C GLU A 14 -1.48 -15.87 2.53
N PRO A 15 -0.80 -14.76 2.81
CA PRO A 15 0.57 -14.61 2.32
C PRO A 15 1.50 -15.61 2.97
N THR A 16 2.43 -16.14 2.18
CA THR A 16 3.43 -17.06 2.69
C THR A 16 4.81 -16.43 2.76
N ASP A 17 5.00 -15.31 2.10
CA ASP A 17 6.28 -14.60 2.11
C ASP A 17 6.44 -13.88 3.44
N THR A 18 7.51 -14.20 4.16
CA THR A 18 7.72 -13.61 5.48
C THR A 18 7.92 -12.11 5.42
N GLU A 19 8.48 -11.61 4.34
CA GLU A 19 8.67 -10.18 4.19
C GLU A 19 7.33 -9.46 4.03
N ILE A 20 6.42 -10.05 3.27
CA ILE A 20 5.09 -9.48 3.11
C ILE A 20 4.35 -9.52 4.44
N ILE A 21 4.45 -10.62 5.17
CA ILE A 21 3.81 -10.74 6.47
C ILE A 21 4.34 -9.66 7.41
N ARG A 22 5.64 -9.42 7.39
CA ARG A 22 6.24 -8.40 8.25
C ARG A 22 5.72 -7.01 7.88
N VAL A 23 5.65 -6.71 6.57
CA VAL A 23 5.15 -5.42 6.11
C VAL A 23 3.70 -5.22 6.57
N LEU A 24 2.87 -6.22 6.39
CA LEU A 24 1.46 -6.09 6.75
C LEU A 24 1.26 -5.99 8.25
N SER A 25 2.19 -6.53 9.04
CA SER A 25 2.11 -6.39 10.50
C SER A 25 2.38 -4.97 10.96
N ARG A 26 2.93 -4.12 10.08
CA ARG A 26 3.20 -2.73 10.41
C ARG A 26 2.06 -1.80 10.02
N VAL A 27 0.96 -2.35 9.54
CA VAL A 27 -0.22 -1.55 9.25
C VAL A 27 -0.93 -1.24 10.56
N TYR A 28 -1.16 0.04 10.82
CA TYR A 28 -1.87 0.43 12.05
C TYR A 28 -3.24 1.02 11.79
N ASN A 29 -3.57 1.26 10.53
CA ASN A 29 -4.89 1.76 10.18
C ASN A 29 -5.10 1.55 8.70
N TYR A 30 -6.34 1.39 8.28
CA TYR A 30 -6.66 1.24 6.87
C TYR A 30 -8.11 1.59 6.62
N THR A 31 -8.40 1.96 5.38
CA THR A 31 -9.76 2.24 4.93
C THR A 31 -9.95 1.51 3.61
N VAL A 32 -11.06 0.79 3.48
CA VAL A 32 -11.33 -0.01 2.29
C VAL A 32 -12.51 0.57 1.54
N ARG A 33 -12.34 0.80 0.26
CA ARG A 33 -13.41 1.19 -0.64
C ARG A 33 -13.56 0.10 -1.68
N LEU A 34 -14.79 -0.33 -1.93
CA LEU A 34 -14.98 -1.42 -2.88
C LEU A 34 -16.22 -1.21 -3.71
N SER A 35 -16.21 -1.82 -4.88
CA SER A 35 -17.36 -1.90 -5.77
C SER A 35 -17.53 -3.36 -6.16
N LYS A 36 -18.64 -3.95 -5.73
CA LYS A 36 -18.91 -5.35 -6.05
C LYS A 36 -19.18 -5.52 -7.54
N GLU A 37 -19.87 -4.56 -8.12
CA GLU A 37 -20.21 -4.66 -9.54
C GLU A 37 -18.97 -4.65 -10.42
N GLN A 38 -18.04 -3.81 -10.08
CA GLN A 38 -16.82 -3.67 -10.87
C GLN A 38 -15.72 -4.59 -10.40
N ARG A 39 -15.94 -5.31 -9.31
CA ARG A 39 -14.95 -6.17 -8.68
C ARG A 39 -13.66 -5.41 -8.45
N LEU A 40 -13.79 -4.33 -7.72
CA LEU A 40 -12.72 -3.37 -7.51
C LEU A 40 -12.56 -3.11 -6.03
N ILE A 41 -11.32 -3.09 -5.56
CA ILE A 41 -11.00 -2.69 -4.18
C ILE A 41 -9.88 -1.68 -4.22
N GLU A 42 -10.03 -0.64 -3.41
CA GLU A 42 -9.01 0.38 -3.24
C GLU A 42 -8.88 0.64 -1.75
N CYS A 43 -7.64 0.61 -1.25
CA CYS A 43 -7.39 0.76 0.18
C CYS A 43 -6.42 1.88 0.45
N ASP A 44 -6.74 2.71 1.44
CA ASP A 44 -5.74 3.56 2.07
C ASP A 44 -5.16 2.75 3.22
N VAL A 45 -3.84 2.54 3.22
CA VAL A 45 -3.21 1.71 4.23
C VAL A 45 -2.11 2.51 4.90
N HIS A 46 -2.21 2.64 6.21
CA HIS A 46 -1.28 3.44 7.00
C HIS A 46 -0.22 2.53 7.60
N PHE A 47 1.02 2.75 7.18
CA PHE A 47 2.18 2.00 7.66
C PHE A 47 2.98 2.84 8.64
N ASP A 48 3.60 2.17 9.60
CA ASP A 48 4.47 2.87 10.56
C ASP A 48 5.91 2.94 10.08
N ASP A 49 6.18 2.53 8.86
CA ASP A 49 7.51 2.62 8.25
C ASP A 49 7.35 2.65 6.74
N ILE A 50 8.40 3.07 6.05
CA ILE A 50 8.37 3.13 4.59
C ILE A 50 8.39 1.71 4.02
N VAL A 51 7.56 1.47 3.03
CA VAL A 51 7.43 0.16 2.42
C VAL A 51 7.87 0.23 0.96
N ASP A 52 8.63 -0.77 0.54
CA ASP A 52 9.09 -0.87 -0.84
C ASP A 52 7.89 -1.04 -1.77
N LYS A 53 7.86 -0.26 -2.83
CA LYS A 53 6.75 -0.31 -3.78
C LYS A 53 6.62 -1.67 -4.45
N SER A 54 7.71 -2.35 -4.67
CA SER A 54 7.62 -3.66 -5.29
C SER A 54 6.86 -4.64 -4.41
N LEU A 55 7.00 -4.53 -3.10
CA LEU A 55 6.23 -5.36 -2.18
C LEU A 55 4.75 -4.99 -2.23
N LEU A 56 4.45 -3.71 -2.32
CA LEU A 56 3.06 -3.28 -2.41
C LEU A 56 2.40 -3.82 -3.68
N TYR A 57 3.13 -3.78 -4.79
CA TYR A 57 2.59 -4.32 -6.05
C TYR A 57 2.33 -5.82 -5.94
N ARG A 58 3.23 -6.54 -5.28
CA ARG A 58 3.02 -7.97 -5.08
C ARG A 58 1.79 -8.23 -4.24
N ILE A 59 1.63 -7.46 -3.17
CA ILE A 59 0.46 -7.63 -2.30
C ILE A 59 -0.82 -7.33 -3.08
N GLU A 60 -0.83 -6.26 -3.86
CA GLU A 60 -1.99 -5.94 -4.69
C GLU A 60 -2.34 -7.09 -5.62
N ASN A 61 -1.35 -7.64 -6.29
CA ASN A 61 -1.60 -8.72 -7.24
C ASN A 61 -2.07 -9.98 -6.54
N GLU A 62 -1.52 -10.27 -5.37
CA GLU A 62 -1.92 -11.47 -4.64
C GLU A 62 -3.34 -11.35 -4.12
N ILE A 63 -3.73 -10.18 -3.61
CA ILE A 63 -5.11 -9.97 -3.16
C ILE A 63 -6.04 -10.01 -4.36
N LYS A 64 -5.64 -9.40 -5.46
CA LYS A 64 -6.43 -9.41 -6.67
C LYS A 64 -6.75 -10.84 -7.09
N ALA A 65 -5.75 -11.73 -7.03
CA ALA A 65 -5.95 -13.12 -7.38
C ALA A 65 -6.82 -13.84 -6.36
N ALA A 66 -6.60 -13.58 -5.08
CA ALA A 66 -7.32 -14.28 -4.02
C ALA A 66 -8.82 -14.00 -4.07
N TYR A 67 -9.20 -12.79 -4.47
CA TYR A 67 -10.59 -12.38 -4.51
C TYR A 67 -11.14 -12.28 -5.92
N SER A 68 -10.36 -12.69 -6.92
CA SER A 68 -10.80 -12.62 -8.31
C SER A 68 -11.26 -11.22 -8.69
N LEU A 69 -10.42 -10.23 -8.39
CA LEU A 69 -10.77 -8.85 -8.63
C LEU A 69 -10.32 -8.40 -10.01
N ASN A 70 -11.03 -7.42 -10.57
CA ASN A 70 -10.59 -6.74 -11.77
C ASN A 70 -9.56 -5.68 -11.47
N PHE A 71 -9.60 -5.13 -10.24
CA PHE A 71 -8.71 -4.03 -9.88
C PHE A 71 -8.47 -4.06 -8.38
N MET A 72 -7.22 -3.87 -7.99
CA MET A 72 -6.83 -3.77 -6.60
C MET A 72 -5.75 -2.73 -6.47
N LYS A 73 -5.97 -1.75 -5.59
CA LYS A 73 -5.03 -0.66 -5.41
C LYS A 73 -4.78 -0.42 -3.93
N ILE A 74 -3.52 -0.35 -3.55
CA ILE A 74 -3.13 0.03 -2.20
C ILE A 74 -2.48 1.39 -2.27
N LEU A 75 -3.02 2.34 -1.53
CA LEU A 75 -2.48 3.69 -1.43
C LEU A 75 -1.79 3.80 -0.09
N PRO A 76 -0.46 3.76 -0.05
CA PRO A 76 0.25 3.80 1.22
C PRO A 76 0.21 5.19 1.82
N LYS A 77 -0.01 5.24 3.12
CA LYS A 77 0.01 6.47 3.89
C LYS A 77 1.04 6.32 4.99
N TYR A 78 1.77 7.36 5.26
CA TYR A 78 2.85 7.30 6.24
C TYR A 78 2.65 8.41 7.26
N HIS A 79 3.08 8.13 8.48
CA HIS A 79 3.04 9.13 9.52
C HIS A 79 3.99 10.28 9.14
N GLU A 80 3.57 11.49 9.51
CA GLU A 80 4.33 12.68 9.17
C GLU A 80 5.77 12.62 9.67
N SER A 81 5.98 12.00 10.81
CA SER A 81 7.32 11.92 11.38
C SER A 81 8.30 11.14 10.52
N LEU A 82 7.79 10.36 9.55
CA LEU A 82 8.66 9.63 8.65
C LEU A 82 9.18 10.51 7.52
N PHE A 83 8.70 11.73 7.41
CA PHE A 83 9.10 12.63 6.34
C PHE A 83 10.17 13.60 6.79
N GLY A 84 11.09 13.14 7.65
CA GLY A 84 12.32 13.88 7.84
C GLY A 84 13.04 13.95 6.51
N SER A 85 14.04 14.82 6.39
CA SER A 85 14.63 15.11 5.10
C SER A 85 15.06 13.83 4.36
N GLN A 86 15.61 12.89 5.08
CA GLN A 86 16.12 11.68 4.46
C GLN A 86 15.01 10.84 3.84
N TYR A 87 13.96 10.62 4.60
CA TYR A 87 12.85 9.81 4.09
C TYR A 87 12.11 10.52 2.97
N PHE A 88 11.96 11.82 3.11
CA PHE A 88 11.26 12.58 2.09
C PHE A 88 11.98 12.49 0.75
N GLU A 89 13.30 12.62 0.78
CA GLU A 89 14.07 12.53 -0.45
C GLU A 89 13.96 11.14 -1.07
N GLN A 90 13.96 10.13 -0.24
CA GLN A 90 13.84 8.77 -0.75
C GLN A 90 12.51 8.56 -1.45
N ILE A 91 11.44 9.06 -0.87
CA ILE A 91 10.12 8.94 -1.47
C ILE A 91 10.06 9.69 -2.79
N LEU A 92 10.65 10.88 -2.83
CA LEU A 92 10.67 11.65 -4.07
C LEU A 92 11.45 10.93 -5.16
N LEU A 93 12.58 10.33 -4.82
CA LEU A 93 13.35 9.61 -5.81
C LEU A 93 12.56 8.46 -6.40
N GLU A 94 11.82 7.76 -5.56
CA GLU A 94 10.99 6.68 -6.05
C GLU A 94 9.90 7.18 -6.96
N ALA A 95 9.27 8.27 -6.60
CA ALA A 95 8.22 8.84 -7.42
C ALA A 95 8.77 9.30 -8.77
N GLU A 96 9.96 9.89 -8.76
CA GLU A 96 10.59 10.30 -10.00
C GLU A 96 10.89 9.11 -10.90
N ARG A 97 11.33 8.02 -10.28
CA ARG A 97 11.68 6.83 -11.05
C ARG A 97 10.51 6.30 -11.85
N VAL A 98 9.31 6.43 -11.31
CA VAL A 98 8.12 6.00 -12.04
C VAL A 98 7.45 7.13 -12.81
N GLY A 99 8.06 8.32 -12.79
CA GLY A 99 7.58 9.43 -13.60
C GLY A 99 6.41 10.20 -13.05
N ILE A 100 6.01 9.92 -11.83
CA ILE A 100 4.81 10.55 -11.29
C ILE A 100 5.02 12.01 -10.95
N VAL A 101 6.15 12.33 -10.34
CA VAL A 101 6.39 13.68 -9.83
C VAL A 101 7.26 14.51 -10.76
N GLN A 102 7.91 13.86 -11.70
CA GLN A 102 8.91 14.50 -12.54
C GLN A 102 8.38 15.75 -13.24
N LYS A 103 7.16 15.67 -13.72
CA LYS A 103 6.58 16.81 -14.43
C LYS A 103 6.44 18.01 -13.53
N LYS A 104 6.00 17.77 -12.31
CA LYS A 104 5.81 18.88 -11.37
C LYS A 104 7.12 19.54 -11.04
N LEU A 105 8.15 18.77 -10.88
CA LEU A 105 9.45 19.32 -10.54
C LEU A 105 10.01 20.16 -11.67
N LYS A 106 9.70 19.77 -12.89
CA LYS A 106 10.21 20.53 -14.04
C LYS A 106 9.48 21.81 -14.28
N ARG A 107 8.40 22.04 -13.63
CA ARG A 107 7.61 23.23 -13.89
C ARG A 107 8.18 24.48 -13.30
N LYS A 108 9.22 24.38 -12.57
CA LYS A 108 9.81 25.55 -11.91
C LYS A 108 10.19 26.64 -12.87
#